data_6cb4dc49ef1695e7c53bdd1634e71a53
#
_entry.id   6cb4dc49ef1695e7c53bdd1634e71a53
#
_cell.length_a   1.000
_cell.length_b   1.000
_cell.length_c   1.000
_cell.angle_alpha   90.00
_cell.angle_beta   90.00
_cell.angle_gamma   90.00
#
_symmetry.space_group_name_H-M   'P 1'
#
loop_
_entity.id
_entity.type
_entity.pdbx_description
1 polymer ?
#
loop_
_entity_poly.entity_id
_entity_poly.type
_entity_poly.pdbx_seq_one_letter_code
_entity_poly.pdbx_strand_id
1 'polypeptide(L)' 'MTAKASTSYVLNKKAIQHYLIDHDLTQDDFAKTLGISTSYFNELLNGRKSISLRNLFSITEETAIDVCDLVVEVDE' A
#
# COMPACT_ATOMS: atom_id res chain seq x y z
N MET A 1 0.58 -10.74 27.70
CA MET A 1 0.61 -9.51 26.98
C MET A 1 -0.61 -9.34 26.13
N THR A 2 -1.01 -8.21 25.98
CA THR A 2 -2.24 -7.96 25.26
C THR A 2 -1.96 -7.43 23.88
N ALA A 3 -2.44 -8.13 22.90
CA ALA A 3 -2.31 -7.65 21.56
C ALA A 3 -3.23 -6.47 21.37
N LYS A 4 -2.81 -5.55 20.58
CA LYS A 4 -3.67 -4.46 20.17
C LYS A 4 -4.52 -4.97 19.02
N ALA A 5 -5.61 -5.58 19.39
CA ALA A 5 -6.42 -6.29 18.43
C ALA A 5 -6.99 -5.36 17.37
N SER A 6 -7.12 -4.09 17.69
CA SER A 6 -7.73 -3.16 16.75
C SER A 6 -6.73 -2.39 15.89
N THR A 7 -5.44 -2.69 16.04
CA THR A 7 -4.43 -2.02 15.22
C THR A 7 -4.37 -2.67 13.84
N SER A 8 -4.39 -1.87 12.81
CA SER A 8 -4.22 -2.36 11.46
C SER A 8 -3.33 -1.40 10.68
N TYR A 9 -2.90 -1.84 9.51
CA TYR A 9 -2.00 -1.05 8.68
C TYR A 9 -2.63 -0.81 7.33
N VAL A 10 -2.52 0.43 6.88
CA VAL A 10 -2.99 0.81 5.55
C VAL A 10 -1.84 1.42 4.78
N LEU A 11 -1.97 1.47 3.47
CA LEU A 11 -0.93 2.05 2.63
C LEU A 11 -0.77 3.55 2.91
N ASN A 12 0.47 4.00 2.86
CA ASN A 12 0.76 5.42 2.90
C ASN A 12 0.50 5.98 1.51
N LYS A 13 -0.65 6.60 1.35
CA LYS A 13 -1.10 7.08 0.06
C LYS A 13 -0.13 8.08 -0.55
N LYS A 14 0.41 8.97 0.27
CA LYS A 14 1.33 9.98 -0.24
C LYS A 14 2.61 9.35 -0.79
N ALA A 15 3.15 8.36 -0.10
CA ALA A 15 4.36 7.71 -0.56
C ALA A 15 4.13 7.04 -1.92
N ILE A 16 2.99 6.38 -2.06
CA ILE A 16 2.65 5.73 -3.33
C ILE A 16 2.44 6.77 -4.43
N GLN A 17 1.71 7.85 -4.12
CA GLN A 17 1.46 8.88 -5.11
C GLN A 17 2.75 9.53 -5.58
N HIS A 18 3.68 9.79 -4.67
CA HIS A 18 4.99 10.34 -5.05
C HIS A 18 5.73 9.40 -5.98
N TYR A 19 5.70 8.11 -5.66
CA TYR A 19 6.36 7.12 -6.51
C TYR A 19 5.77 7.11 -7.91
N LEU A 20 4.45 7.13 -8.01
CA LEU A 20 3.79 7.12 -9.31
C LEU A 20 4.14 8.34 -10.12
N ILE A 21 4.16 9.50 -9.48
CA ILE A 21 4.51 10.74 -10.17
C ILE A 21 5.96 10.70 -10.64
N ASP A 22 6.86 10.27 -9.77
CA ASP A 22 8.27 10.21 -10.09
C ASP A 22 8.58 9.29 -11.26
N HIS A 23 7.78 8.23 -11.41
CA HIS A 23 8.01 7.24 -12.44
C HIS A 23 7.01 7.35 -13.59
N ASP A 24 6.20 8.41 -13.58
CA ASP A 24 5.25 8.68 -14.65
C ASP A 24 4.31 7.50 -14.88
N LEU A 25 3.78 6.95 -13.78
CA LEU A 25 2.89 5.81 -13.83
C LEU A 25 1.50 6.20 -13.36
N THR A 26 0.49 5.55 -13.95
CA THR A 26 -0.87 5.68 -13.45
C THR A 26 -1.12 4.61 -12.39
N GLN A 27 -2.21 4.78 -11.64
CA GLN A 27 -2.63 3.75 -10.69
C GLN A 27 -2.91 2.43 -11.40
N ASP A 28 -3.49 2.51 -12.59
CA ASP A 28 -3.79 1.32 -13.37
C ASP A 28 -2.51 0.58 -13.76
N ASP A 29 -1.51 1.32 -14.20
CA ASP A 29 -0.23 0.74 -14.57
C ASP A 29 0.40 0.02 -13.39
N PHE A 30 0.37 0.65 -12.24
CA PHE A 30 1.00 0.08 -11.05
C PHE A 30 0.24 -1.14 -10.55
N ALA A 31 -1.09 -1.08 -10.58
CA ALA A 31 -1.91 -2.22 -10.18
C ALA A 31 -1.61 -3.42 -11.08
N LYS A 32 -1.47 -3.19 -12.37
CA LYS A 32 -1.11 -4.26 -13.30
C LYS A 32 0.25 -4.87 -12.96
N THR A 33 1.20 -4.03 -12.63
CA THR A 33 2.53 -4.51 -12.23
C THR A 33 2.43 -5.39 -10.99
N LEU A 34 1.56 -5.05 -10.07
CA LEU A 34 1.39 -5.83 -8.86
C LEU A 34 0.52 -7.06 -9.06
N GLY A 35 -0.16 -7.16 -10.19
CA GLY A 35 -1.04 -8.29 -10.46
C GLY A 35 -2.38 -8.20 -9.75
N ILE A 36 -2.84 -7.01 -9.45
CA ILE A 36 -4.13 -6.81 -8.79
C ILE A 36 -4.98 -5.86 -9.62
N SER A 37 -6.27 -5.84 -9.34
CA SER A 37 -7.17 -4.95 -10.05
C SER A 37 -6.97 -3.51 -9.60
N THR A 38 -7.29 -2.58 -10.48
CA THR A 38 -7.21 -1.16 -10.15
C THR A 38 -8.18 -0.81 -9.04
N SER A 39 -9.37 -1.43 -9.04
CA SER A 39 -10.35 -1.20 -7.98
C SER A 39 -9.81 -1.60 -6.62
N TYR A 40 -9.19 -2.77 -6.56
CA TYR A 40 -8.64 -3.25 -5.30
C TYR A 40 -7.49 -2.35 -4.83
N PHE A 41 -6.63 -1.97 -5.76
CA PHE A 41 -5.52 -1.07 -5.44
C PHE A 41 -6.05 0.26 -4.91
N ASN A 42 -7.09 0.77 -5.53
CA ASN A 42 -7.71 2.01 -5.09
C ASN A 42 -8.24 1.91 -3.67
N GLU A 43 -8.85 0.77 -3.33
CA GLU A 43 -9.33 0.55 -1.97
C GLU A 43 -8.19 0.51 -0.97
N LEU A 44 -7.07 -0.08 -1.35
CA LEU A 44 -5.89 -0.09 -0.49
C LEU A 44 -5.36 1.32 -0.27
N LEU A 45 -5.30 2.11 -1.33
CA LEU A 45 -4.82 3.48 -1.23
C LEU A 45 -5.69 4.36 -0.36
N ASN A 46 -6.99 4.12 -0.38
CA ASN A 46 -7.92 4.94 0.38
C ASN A 46 -8.16 4.44 1.79
N GLY A 47 -7.42 3.41 2.19
CA GLY A 47 -7.52 2.88 3.54
C GLY A 47 -8.79 2.11 3.82
N ARG A 48 -9.51 1.70 2.79
CA ARG A 48 -10.75 0.95 2.96
C ARG A 48 -10.49 -0.51 3.26
N LYS A 49 -9.32 -1.00 2.92
CA LYS A 49 -8.91 -2.37 3.20
C LYS A 49 -7.49 -2.37 3.73
N SER A 50 -7.24 -3.27 4.65
CA SER A 50 -5.89 -3.49 5.15
C SER A 50 -5.07 -4.19 4.08
N ILE A 51 -3.80 -3.86 4.01
CA ILE A 51 -2.94 -4.51 3.03
C ILE A 51 -2.41 -5.82 3.60
N SER A 52 -2.38 -6.85 2.76
CA SER A 52 -1.82 -8.14 3.16
C SER A 52 -0.30 -8.07 3.10
N LEU A 53 0.35 -8.96 3.84
CA LEU A 53 1.81 -9.03 3.81
C LEU A 53 2.32 -9.30 2.41
N ARG A 54 1.65 -10.17 1.68
CA ARG A 54 2.06 -10.50 0.33
C ARG A 54 2.08 -9.26 -0.55
N ASN A 55 1.01 -8.48 -0.51
CA ASN A 55 0.93 -7.27 -1.32
C ASN A 55 1.93 -6.23 -0.84
N LEU A 56 2.13 -6.15 0.46
CA LEU A 56 3.10 -5.22 1.01
C LEU A 56 4.51 -5.53 0.52
N PHE A 57 4.90 -6.80 0.55
CA PHE A 57 6.21 -7.20 0.05
C PHE A 57 6.34 -6.93 -1.44
N SER A 58 5.28 -7.19 -2.21
CA SER A 58 5.31 -6.91 -3.64
C SER A 58 5.57 -5.43 -3.90
N ILE A 59 4.90 -4.56 -3.16
CA ILE A 59 5.09 -3.14 -3.33
C ILE A 59 6.49 -2.72 -2.91
N THR A 60 6.98 -3.26 -1.81
CA THR A 60 8.33 -2.97 -1.35
C THR A 60 9.36 -3.34 -2.40
N GLU A 61 9.21 -4.52 -3.00
CA GLU A 61 10.13 -4.96 -4.03
C GLU A 61 10.05 -4.07 -5.27
N GLU A 62 8.85 -3.68 -5.62
CA GLU A 62 8.66 -2.90 -6.83
C GLU A 62 9.15 -1.47 -6.68
N THR A 63 8.94 -0.88 -5.51
CA THR A 63 9.24 0.53 -5.31
C THR A 63 10.57 0.79 -4.61
N ALA A 64 11.12 -0.23 -3.97
CA ALA A 64 12.30 -0.10 -3.11
C ALA A 64 12.06 0.85 -1.94
N ILE A 65 10.81 1.10 -1.60
CA ILE A 65 10.47 1.91 -0.43
C ILE A 65 10.40 0.98 0.78
N ASP A 66 10.99 1.42 1.88
CA ASP A 66 11.00 0.65 3.11
C ASP A 66 9.58 0.45 3.63
N VAL A 67 9.34 -0.72 4.22
CA VAL A 67 8.02 -1.05 4.76
C VAL A 67 7.54 0.03 5.73
N CYS A 68 8.44 0.55 6.54
CA CYS A 68 8.09 1.58 7.53
C CYS A 68 7.53 2.83 6.88
N ASP A 69 7.95 3.11 5.65
CA ASP A 69 7.49 4.29 4.93
C ASP A 69 6.28 3.99 4.07
N LEU A 70 5.99 2.72 3.84
CA LEU A 70 4.88 2.32 2.97
C LEU A 70 3.56 2.21 3.69
N VAL A 71 3.57 2.05 5.00
CA VAL A 71 2.34 1.79 5.75
C VAL A 71 2.15 2.82 6.84
N VAL A 72 0.89 3.02 7.17
CA VAL A 72 0.49 3.87 8.30
C VAL A 72 -0.30 3.00 9.24
N GLU A 73 0.03 3.09 10.51
CA GLU A 73 -0.68 2.35 11.53
C GLU A 73 -1.97 3.08 11.89
N VAL A 74 -3.06 2.34 11.89
CA VAL A 74 -4.37 2.89 12.21
C VAL A 74 -4.86 2.24 13.49
N ASP A 75 -5.16 3.07 14.47
CA ASP A 75 -5.64 2.62 15.77
C ASP A 75 -7.15 2.74 15.79
N GLU A 76 -7.83 1.66 16.09
CA GLU A 76 -9.29 1.70 16.15
C GLU A 76 -9.85 1.69 17.57
#